data_13d268a45b3ed0069ab2eac2289c4c98
#
_entry.id   13d268a45b3ed0069ab2eac2289c4c98
#
_cell.length_a   1.000
_cell.length_b   1.000
_cell.length_c   1.000
_cell.angle_alpha   90.00
_cell.angle_beta   90.00
_cell.angle_gamma   90.00
#
_symmetry.space_group_name_H-M   'P 1'
#
loop_
_entity.id
_entity.type
_entity.pdbx_description
1 polymer ?
#
loop_
_entity_poly.entity_id
_entity_poly.type
_entity_poly.pdbx_seq_one_letter_code
_entity_poly.pdbx_strand_id
1 'polypeptide(L)'
;MKLFDNLQKKIDKKKSIQKHYISKEQIKQTAKENSRIIKELEKQNNRKNVPEEEYLTKMRDSNNVVEFDDLHAYFFTDAGIVKAVDGVSFDIPKKSIVGVVGESGCGKSVTSLALMKLMQKPQGQIFSGEIRYNAKDGKAYNISKVPREDMNKIRGKEMSMIFQEPMTSLNPVFRIGDQLDEILFLHFPGITPEEAKEKSITMLKTVGMAMPESVYSRYPHELSGGMRQRVMIAMALSCDPNLIIADEPTTALDVTIQAQILDLLRSIKNDINGSIMLITHDLGVIAEMADYVVVMYAGRIIEKGTAREIYKNPQHPYTVGLQKSIPALNLNDEKLYTIPGTVPNPINMPNYCYFRDRCNKRFGKCDGEYPATIQISPTHSVACYLAEEIAAELAKSKDGEKNAKK
;
A
#
# COMPACT_ATOMS: atom_id res chain seq x y z
N MET A 1 -40.25 -32.73 16.78
CA MET A 1 -39.48 -31.53 17.06
C MET A 1 -38.11 -31.52 16.30
N LYS A 2 -37.17 -32.44 16.49
CA LYS A 2 -35.86 -32.44 15.82
C LYS A 2 -35.90 -32.47 14.26
N LEU A 3 -36.90 -33.04 13.64
CA LEU A 3 -37.02 -33.10 12.16
C LEU A 3 -37.44 -31.74 11.58
N PHE A 4 -38.28 -31.01 12.26
CA PHE A 4 -38.73 -29.65 11.86
C PHE A 4 -37.59 -28.64 12.00
N ASP A 5 -36.81 -28.71 13.09
CA ASP A 5 -35.62 -27.83 13.28
C ASP A 5 -34.54 -28.06 12.20
N ASN A 6 -34.33 -29.30 11.74
CA ASN A 6 -33.42 -29.61 10.66
C ASN A 6 -33.93 -29.16 9.29
N LEU A 7 -35.25 -29.20 9.06
CA LEU A 7 -35.86 -28.66 7.83
C LEU A 7 -35.75 -27.12 7.82
N GLN A 8 -36.05 -26.48 8.95
CA GLN A 8 -35.95 -25.02 9.08
C GLN A 8 -34.51 -24.54 8.83
N LYS A 9 -33.51 -25.19 9.45
CA LYS A 9 -32.06 -24.90 9.20
C LYS A 9 -31.66 -25.12 7.74
N LYS A 10 -32.21 -26.12 7.05
CA LYS A 10 -31.99 -26.33 5.62
C LYS A 10 -32.63 -25.26 4.74
N ILE A 11 -33.83 -24.79 5.11
CA ILE A 11 -34.52 -23.69 4.41
C ILE A 11 -33.80 -22.38 4.62
N ASP A 12 -33.37 -22.09 5.85
CA ASP A 12 -32.60 -20.86 6.17
C ASP A 12 -31.23 -20.85 5.52
N LYS A 13 -30.57 -22.01 5.45
CA LYS A 13 -29.31 -22.19 4.70
C LYS A 13 -29.51 -22.03 3.18
N LYS A 14 -30.64 -22.54 2.61
CA LYS A 14 -31.00 -22.29 1.21
C LYS A 14 -31.32 -20.82 0.94
N LYS A 15 -32.04 -20.15 1.85
CA LYS A 15 -32.34 -18.71 1.73
C LYS A 15 -31.08 -17.84 1.86
N SER A 16 -30.12 -18.20 2.73
CA SER A 16 -28.84 -17.50 2.83
C SER A 16 -27.97 -17.69 1.58
N ILE A 17 -27.99 -18.89 0.99
CA ILE A 17 -27.31 -19.18 -0.27
C ILE A 17 -27.98 -18.45 -1.44
N GLN A 18 -29.33 -18.36 -1.46
CA GLN A 18 -30.04 -17.59 -2.49
C GLN A 18 -29.79 -16.08 -2.42
N LYS A 19 -29.48 -15.51 -1.25
CA LYS A 19 -29.14 -14.08 -1.11
C LYS A 19 -27.82 -13.70 -1.79
N HIS A 20 -26.96 -14.65 -2.16
CA HIS A 20 -25.67 -14.43 -2.82
C HIS A 20 -25.64 -14.95 -4.26
N TYR A 21 -26.75 -15.44 -4.78
CA TYR A 21 -26.81 -15.95 -6.15
C TYR A 21 -27.07 -14.79 -7.12
N ILE A 22 -26.02 -14.37 -7.83
CA ILE A 22 -26.12 -13.40 -8.93
C ILE A 22 -26.64 -14.17 -10.15
N SER A 23 -27.75 -13.73 -10.74
CA SER A 23 -28.30 -14.37 -11.93
C SER A 23 -27.38 -14.21 -13.15
N LYS A 24 -27.45 -15.14 -14.11
CA LYS A 24 -26.68 -15.05 -15.37
C LYS A 24 -26.96 -13.74 -16.13
N GLU A 25 -28.18 -13.23 -16.05
CA GLU A 25 -28.58 -11.96 -16.67
C GLU A 25 -27.93 -10.77 -15.98
N GLN A 26 -27.89 -10.75 -14.64
CA GLN A 26 -27.20 -9.73 -13.86
C GLN A 26 -25.69 -9.74 -14.14
N ILE A 27 -25.04 -10.91 -14.20
CA ILE A 27 -23.63 -11.04 -14.57
C ILE A 27 -23.39 -10.43 -15.96
N LYS A 28 -24.23 -10.76 -16.95
CA LYS A 28 -24.10 -10.24 -18.33
C LYS A 28 -24.29 -8.73 -18.40
N GLN A 29 -25.22 -8.18 -17.64
CA GLN A 29 -25.46 -6.74 -17.57
C GLN A 29 -24.27 -6.03 -16.90
N THR A 30 -23.82 -6.50 -15.74
CA THR A 30 -22.66 -5.96 -15.01
C THR A 30 -21.40 -6.01 -15.86
N ALA A 31 -21.12 -7.14 -16.54
CA ALA A 31 -19.98 -7.27 -17.44
C ALA A 31 -20.04 -6.25 -18.60
N LYS A 32 -21.22 -5.98 -19.15
CA LYS A 32 -21.42 -5.00 -20.22
C LYS A 32 -21.17 -3.56 -19.74
N GLU A 33 -21.67 -3.22 -18.56
CA GLU A 33 -21.46 -1.90 -17.93
C GLU A 33 -19.99 -1.70 -17.58
N ASN A 34 -19.36 -2.67 -16.92
CA ASN A 34 -17.95 -2.64 -16.57
C ASN A 34 -17.04 -2.54 -17.82
N SER A 35 -17.37 -3.25 -18.90
CA SER A 35 -16.62 -3.16 -20.15
C SER A 35 -16.67 -1.77 -20.79
N ARG A 36 -17.76 -1.02 -20.61
CA ARG A 36 -17.86 0.37 -21.08
C ARG A 36 -16.95 1.29 -20.29
N ILE A 37 -16.98 1.18 -18.94
CA ILE A 37 -16.13 1.96 -18.04
C ILE A 37 -14.65 1.68 -18.32
N ILE A 38 -14.28 0.40 -18.43
CA ILE A 38 -12.91 -0.02 -18.74
C ILE A 38 -12.43 0.60 -20.06
N LYS A 39 -13.24 0.53 -21.13
CA LYS A 39 -12.87 1.09 -22.44
C LYS A 39 -12.61 2.59 -22.39
N GLU A 40 -13.40 3.33 -21.62
CA GLU A 40 -13.23 4.77 -21.46
C GLU A 40 -11.94 5.11 -20.70
N LEU A 41 -11.71 4.44 -19.55
CA LEU A 41 -10.50 4.62 -18.77
C LEU A 41 -9.24 4.19 -19.52
N GLU A 42 -9.28 3.09 -20.27
CA GLU A 42 -8.15 2.66 -21.08
C GLU A 42 -7.86 3.61 -22.24
N LYS A 43 -8.90 4.18 -22.87
CA LYS A 43 -8.72 5.21 -23.90
C LYS A 43 -7.95 6.42 -23.36
N GLN A 44 -8.25 6.85 -22.15
CA GLN A 44 -7.52 7.95 -21.49
C GLN A 44 -6.07 7.56 -21.15
N ASN A 45 -5.86 6.36 -20.60
CA ASN A 45 -4.54 5.89 -20.17
C ASN A 45 -3.58 5.56 -21.34
N ASN A 46 -4.11 5.18 -22.51
CA ASN A 46 -3.32 4.77 -23.69
C ASN A 46 -3.17 5.90 -24.71
N ARG A 47 -3.46 7.15 -24.34
CA ARG A 47 -3.19 8.32 -25.19
C ARG A 47 -1.68 8.40 -25.47
N LYS A 48 -1.33 8.73 -26.70
CA LYS A 48 0.06 8.92 -27.15
C LYS A 48 0.34 10.39 -27.41
N ASN A 49 1.60 10.78 -27.28
CA ASN A 49 2.07 12.14 -27.55
C ASN A 49 1.27 13.21 -26.78
N VAL A 50 0.94 12.92 -25.51
CA VAL A 50 0.24 13.88 -24.65
C VAL A 50 1.26 14.94 -24.19
N PRO A 51 0.96 16.25 -24.37
CA PRO A 51 1.81 17.30 -23.83
C PRO A 51 1.99 17.16 -22.31
N GLU A 52 3.21 17.41 -21.81
CA GLU A 52 3.55 17.27 -20.41
C GLU A 52 2.65 18.16 -19.52
N GLU A 53 2.23 19.31 -20.05
CA GLU A 53 1.38 20.29 -19.36
C GLU A 53 0.01 19.70 -18.95
N GLU A 54 -0.51 18.68 -19.63
CA GLU A 54 -1.80 18.06 -19.31
C GLU A 54 -1.77 17.25 -18.00
N TYR A 55 -0.59 16.78 -17.59
CA TYR A 55 -0.43 16.00 -16.36
C TYR A 55 0.51 16.64 -15.34
N LEU A 56 0.98 17.88 -15.60
CA LEU A 56 1.58 18.71 -14.56
C LEU A 56 0.53 19.13 -13.55
N THR A 57 0.95 19.25 -12.29
CA THR A 57 0.11 19.68 -11.17
C THR A 57 0.92 20.49 -10.16
N LYS A 58 0.32 20.81 -9.02
CA LYS A 58 1.00 21.44 -7.89
C LYS A 58 0.85 20.54 -6.67
N MET A 59 1.92 20.39 -5.90
CA MET A 59 1.85 19.77 -4.59
C MET A 59 1.07 20.65 -3.62
N ARG A 60 0.32 20.06 -2.69
CA ARG A 60 -0.30 20.79 -1.57
C ARG A 60 0.77 21.27 -0.59
N ASP A 61 1.75 20.37 -0.31
CA ASP A 61 2.94 20.68 0.47
C ASP A 61 4.19 20.28 -0.32
N SER A 62 5.07 21.25 -0.57
CA SER A 62 6.35 21.02 -1.28
C SER A 62 7.30 20.08 -0.53
N ASN A 63 7.07 19.82 0.76
CA ASN A 63 7.81 18.85 1.55
C ASN A 63 7.36 17.41 1.30
N ASN A 64 6.28 17.18 0.56
CA ASN A 64 5.84 15.85 0.19
C ASN A 64 6.51 15.37 -1.09
N VAL A 65 6.78 14.05 -1.16
CA VAL A 65 7.18 13.34 -2.38
C VAL A 65 5.93 12.84 -3.11
N VAL A 66 4.96 12.31 -2.37
CA VAL A 66 3.69 11.83 -2.91
C VAL A 66 2.53 12.35 -2.07
N GLU A 67 1.45 12.71 -2.73
CA GLU A 67 0.16 13.00 -2.10
C GLU A 67 -0.92 12.19 -2.78
N PHE A 68 -1.58 11.34 -2.01
CA PHE A 68 -2.82 10.68 -2.44
C PHE A 68 -4.00 11.55 -2.01
N ASP A 69 -4.90 11.80 -2.94
CA ASP A 69 -6.06 12.66 -2.75
C ASP A 69 -7.32 11.97 -3.25
N ASP A 70 -8.13 11.47 -2.31
CA ASP A 70 -9.38 10.74 -2.56
C ASP A 70 -9.23 9.64 -3.62
N LEU A 71 -8.17 8.83 -3.50
CA LEU A 71 -7.85 7.80 -4.48
C LEU A 71 -8.88 6.68 -4.44
N HIS A 72 -9.45 6.38 -5.61
CA HIS A 72 -10.30 5.22 -5.86
C HIS A 72 -9.67 4.33 -6.94
N ALA A 73 -9.26 3.13 -6.54
CA ALA A 73 -8.69 2.13 -7.46
C ALA A 73 -9.47 0.83 -7.35
N TYR A 74 -10.12 0.45 -8.45
CA TYR A 74 -11.13 -0.61 -8.48
C TYR A 74 -10.76 -1.70 -9.47
N PHE A 75 -11.29 -2.91 -9.22
CA PHE A 75 -11.30 -3.98 -10.21
C PHE A 75 -12.73 -4.22 -10.70
N PHE A 76 -12.94 -4.05 -11.99
CA PHE A 76 -14.21 -4.25 -12.67
C PHE A 76 -14.32 -5.70 -13.12
N THR A 77 -15.07 -6.51 -12.36
CA THR A 77 -15.25 -7.94 -12.61
C THR A 77 -16.66 -8.24 -13.10
N ASP A 78 -16.88 -9.43 -13.64
CA ASP A 78 -18.21 -9.89 -14.07
C ASP A 78 -19.20 -10.02 -12.91
N ALA A 79 -18.70 -10.25 -11.68
CA ALA A 79 -19.49 -10.38 -10.48
C ALA A 79 -19.85 -9.03 -9.82
N GLY A 80 -19.15 -7.94 -10.19
CA GLY A 80 -19.33 -6.62 -9.61
C GLY A 80 -18.05 -5.82 -9.56
N ILE A 81 -18.09 -4.69 -8.87
CA ILE A 81 -16.94 -3.79 -8.69
C ILE A 81 -16.28 -4.11 -7.35
N VAL A 82 -15.00 -4.49 -7.40
CA VAL A 82 -14.16 -4.68 -6.22
C VAL A 82 -13.52 -3.33 -5.89
N LYS A 83 -13.95 -2.70 -4.83
CA LYS A 83 -13.43 -1.42 -4.34
C LYS A 83 -12.17 -1.65 -3.50
N ALA A 84 -11.08 -2.02 -4.17
CA ALA A 84 -9.84 -2.39 -3.50
C ALA A 84 -9.16 -1.21 -2.78
N VAL A 85 -9.32 0.00 -3.30
CA VAL A 85 -8.93 1.29 -2.67
C VAL A 85 -10.10 2.24 -2.87
N ASP A 86 -10.69 2.76 -1.79
CA ASP A 86 -11.95 3.49 -1.83
C ASP A 86 -11.88 4.76 -0.98
N GLY A 87 -11.44 5.89 -1.58
CA GLY A 87 -11.33 7.18 -0.92
C GLY A 87 -10.09 7.30 -0.02
N VAL A 88 -8.92 6.85 -0.51
CA VAL A 88 -7.67 6.88 0.26
C VAL A 88 -6.95 8.21 0.08
N SER A 89 -6.66 8.88 1.22
CA SER A 89 -5.94 10.16 1.24
C SER A 89 -4.86 10.16 2.32
N PHE A 90 -3.59 10.22 1.90
CA PHE A 90 -2.42 10.40 2.77
C PHE A 90 -1.23 10.93 1.99
N ASP A 91 -0.21 11.37 2.71
CA ASP A 91 0.97 11.98 2.12
C ASP A 91 2.22 11.17 2.51
N ILE A 92 3.23 11.22 1.65
CA ILE A 92 4.56 10.69 1.92
C ILE A 92 5.52 11.89 1.96
N PRO A 93 5.94 12.33 3.16
CA PRO A 93 6.92 13.42 3.27
C PRO A 93 8.28 13.02 2.73
N LYS A 94 9.06 14.01 2.28
CA LYS A 94 10.46 13.83 1.91
C LYS A 94 11.27 13.28 3.08
N LYS A 95 12.21 12.38 2.79
CA LYS A 95 13.14 11.79 3.78
C LYS A 95 12.43 11.06 4.92
N SER A 96 11.24 10.53 4.68
CA SER A 96 10.46 9.81 5.67
C SER A 96 10.17 8.37 5.25
N ILE A 97 9.88 7.54 6.23
CA ILE A 97 9.32 6.20 6.04
C ILE A 97 7.85 6.25 6.43
N VAL A 98 6.97 6.03 5.47
CA VAL A 98 5.53 5.88 5.72
C VAL A 98 5.17 4.41 5.68
N GLY A 99 4.75 3.88 6.82
CA GLY A 99 4.29 2.50 6.95
C GLY A 99 2.82 2.37 6.59
N VAL A 100 2.48 1.46 5.68
CA VAL A 100 1.09 1.12 5.34
C VAL A 100 0.79 -0.29 5.83
N VAL A 101 -0.12 -0.39 6.80
CA VAL A 101 -0.40 -1.66 7.51
C VAL A 101 -1.86 -2.07 7.41
N GLY A 102 -2.12 -3.35 7.61
CA GLY A 102 -3.44 -3.96 7.66
C GLY A 102 -3.41 -5.41 7.23
N GLU A 103 -4.52 -6.13 7.41
CA GLU A 103 -4.66 -7.53 7.01
C GLU A 103 -4.49 -7.72 5.50
N SER A 104 -4.22 -8.96 5.08
CA SER A 104 -4.17 -9.31 3.65
C SER A 104 -5.48 -8.95 2.94
N GLY A 105 -5.39 -8.42 1.71
CA GLY A 105 -6.54 -8.01 0.93
C GLY A 105 -7.17 -6.65 1.31
N CYS A 106 -6.60 -5.89 2.26
CA CYS A 106 -7.14 -4.58 2.65
C CYS A 106 -6.79 -3.42 1.68
N GLY A 107 -6.08 -3.67 0.57
CA GLY A 107 -5.80 -2.66 -0.46
C GLY A 107 -4.38 -2.08 -0.46
N LYS A 108 -3.47 -2.47 0.45
CA LYS A 108 -2.09 -1.93 0.57
C LYS A 108 -1.32 -2.00 -0.75
N SER A 109 -1.13 -3.21 -1.28
CA SER A 109 -0.40 -3.42 -2.55
C SER A 109 -1.13 -2.82 -3.75
N VAL A 110 -2.47 -2.73 -3.72
CA VAL A 110 -3.22 -2.05 -4.79
C VAL A 110 -2.94 -0.55 -4.79
N THR A 111 -2.77 0.06 -3.62
CA THR A 111 -2.40 1.49 -3.51
C THR A 111 -1.02 1.75 -4.13
N SER A 112 -0.03 0.91 -3.86
CA SER A 112 1.31 1.02 -4.46
C SER A 112 1.30 0.73 -5.97
N LEU A 113 0.56 -0.29 -6.41
CA LEU A 113 0.40 -0.60 -7.83
C LEU A 113 -0.36 0.51 -8.58
N ALA A 114 -1.29 1.20 -7.94
CA ALA A 114 -1.96 2.37 -8.52
C ALA A 114 -0.97 3.53 -8.71
N LEU A 115 -0.12 3.83 -7.71
CA LEU A 115 0.95 4.82 -7.82
C LEU A 115 1.91 4.49 -8.98
N MET A 116 2.29 3.24 -9.12
CA MET A 116 3.17 2.78 -10.21
C MET A 116 2.43 2.57 -11.55
N LYS A 117 1.09 2.71 -11.60
CA LYS A 117 0.24 2.34 -12.75
C LYS A 117 0.49 0.91 -13.26
N LEU A 118 0.70 -0.02 -12.31
CA LEU A 118 0.97 -1.44 -12.56
C LEU A 118 -0.21 -2.36 -12.18
N MET A 119 -1.39 -1.80 -11.92
CA MET A 119 -2.59 -2.60 -11.65
C MET A 119 -2.88 -3.55 -12.82
N GLN A 120 -3.35 -4.77 -12.48
CA GLN A 120 -3.65 -5.81 -13.47
C GLN A 120 -4.75 -5.36 -14.43
N LYS A 121 -4.41 -5.22 -15.69
CA LYS A 121 -5.32 -4.81 -16.76
C LYS A 121 -6.01 -6.02 -17.42
N PRO A 122 -7.17 -5.81 -18.02
CA PRO A 122 -7.93 -4.55 -18.14
C PRO A 122 -8.80 -4.22 -16.92
N GLN A 123 -8.97 -5.15 -15.97
CA GLN A 123 -9.92 -5.04 -14.85
C GLN A 123 -9.52 -3.98 -13.83
N GLY A 124 -8.22 -3.88 -13.50
CA GLY A 124 -7.70 -2.95 -12.49
C GLY A 124 -7.49 -1.55 -13.08
N GLN A 125 -8.20 -0.55 -12.55
CA GLN A 125 -8.17 0.83 -13.02
C GLN A 125 -8.17 1.83 -11.86
N ILE A 126 -7.46 2.95 -12.01
CA ILE A 126 -7.70 4.14 -11.19
C ILE A 126 -9.01 4.75 -11.69
N PHE A 127 -10.04 4.71 -10.85
CA PHE A 127 -11.38 5.17 -11.19
C PHE A 127 -11.52 6.69 -11.02
N SER A 128 -11.02 7.22 -9.90
CA SER A 128 -11.04 8.65 -9.59
C SER A 128 -9.98 9.00 -8.54
N GLY A 129 -9.85 10.28 -8.23
CA GLY A 129 -8.86 10.82 -7.32
C GLY A 129 -7.56 11.19 -8.00
N GLU A 130 -6.65 11.77 -7.24
CA GLU A 130 -5.36 12.23 -7.73
C GLU A 130 -4.22 11.58 -6.95
N ILE A 131 -3.13 11.32 -7.65
CA ILE A 131 -1.85 10.97 -7.07
C ILE A 131 -0.85 12.00 -7.57
N ARG A 132 -0.43 12.90 -6.68
CA ARG A 132 0.57 13.93 -7.01
C ARG A 132 1.94 13.43 -6.61
N TYR A 133 2.87 13.52 -7.52
CA TYR A 133 4.26 13.12 -7.34
C TYR A 133 5.19 14.31 -7.57
N ASN A 134 6.09 14.56 -6.63
CA ASN A 134 7.10 15.61 -6.67
C ASN A 134 8.43 15.04 -7.18
N ALA A 135 8.76 15.30 -8.44
CA ALA A 135 9.96 14.78 -9.07
C ALA A 135 11.23 15.54 -8.67
N LYS A 136 12.41 14.95 -8.92
CA LYS A 136 13.72 15.54 -8.62
C LYS A 136 14.00 16.83 -9.38
N ASP A 137 13.40 17.00 -10.55
CA ASP A 137 13.53 18.21 -11.38
C ASP A 137 12.70 19.41 -10.86
N GLY A 138 11.96 19.22 -9.75
CA GLY A 138 11.10 20.21 -9.14
C GLY A 138 9.71 20.33 -9.75
N LYS A 139 9.39 19.52 -10.76
CA LYS A 139 8.05 19.42 -11.32
C LYS A 139 7.18 18.49 -10.49
N ALA A 140 5.89 18.77 -10.45
CA ALA A 140 4.91 17.88 -9.85
C ALA A 140 4.00 17.28 -10.93
N TYR A 141 3.84 15.95 -10.90
CA TYR A 141 3.05 15.20 -11.86
C TYR A 141 1.81 14.61 -11.21
N ASN A 142 0.65 14.71 -11.87
CA ASN A 142 -0.53 13.94 -11.51
C ASN A 142 -0.44 12.54 -12.15
N ILE A 143 0.04 11.58 -11.39
CA ILE A 143 0.25 10.19 -11.86
C ILE A 143 -1.04 9.58 -12.41
N SER A 144 -2.21 9.92 -11.85
CA SER A 144 -3.49 9.41 -12.37
C SER A 144 -3.70 9.79 -13.84
N LYS A 145 -3.15 10.92 -14.30
CA LYS A 145 -3.28 11.45 -15.67
C LYS A 145 -2.09 11.14 -16.57
N VAL A 146 -0.90 10.81 -16.01
CA VAL A 146 0.29 10.48 -16.82
C VAL A 146 0.00 9.34 -17.79
N PRO A 147 0.28 9.48 -19.09
CA PRO A 147 0.13 8.39 -20.06
C PRO A 147 1.03 7.20 -19.71
N ARG A 148 0.64 6.01 -20.17
CA ARG A 148 1.38 4.79 -19.87
C ARG A 148 2.83 4.82 -20.37
N GLU A 149 3.05 5.39 -21.56
CA GLU A 149 4.38 5.51 -22.17
C GLU A 149 5.30 6.41 -21.34
N ASP A 150 4.76 7.53 -20.83
CA ASP A 150 5.52 8.50 -20.05
C ASP A 150 5.85 7.98 -18.62
N MET A 151 5.07 7.03 -18.10
CA MET A 151 5.41 6.35 -16.84
C MET A 151 6.75 5.62 -16.89
N ASN A 152 7.24 5.23 -18.06
CA ASN A 152 8.56 4.59 -18.21
C ASN A 152 9.71 5.56 -17.89
N LYS A 153 9.49 6.88 -18.00
CA LYS A 153 10.46 7.92 -17.62
C LYS A 153 10.54 8.09 -16.09
N ILE A 154 9.46 7.72 -15.38
CA ILE A 154 9.31 7.88 -13.94
C ILE A 154 9.70 6.60 -13.21
N ARG A 155 9.24 5.44 -13.69
CA ARG A 155 9.57 4.13 -13.09
C ARG A 155 11.05 3.85 -13.19
N GLY A 156 11.61 3.29 -12.12
CA GLY A 156 13.03 2.96 -12.02
C GLY A 156 13.91 4.18 -11.72
N LYS A 157 13.71 5.30 -12.39
CA LYS A 157 14.52 6.51 -12.24
C LYS A 157 14.08 7.40 -11.08
N GLU A 158 12.79 7.70 -11.01
CA GLU A 158 12.22 8.60 -9.99
C GLU A 158 11.60 7.83 -8.83
N MET A 159 10.87 6.77 -9.13
CA MET A 159 10.31 5.85 -8.14
C MET A 159 10.59 4.40 -8.55
N SER A 160 10.99 3.60 -7.58
CA SER A 160 11.23 2.17 -7.75
C SER A 160 10.40 1.35 -6.77
N MET A 161 10.27 0.06 -7.05
CA MET A 161 9.46 -0.86 -6.26
C MET A 161 10.22 -2.16 -5.98
N ILE A 162 10.23 -2.56 -4.72
CA ILE A 162 10.66 -3.86 -4.24
C ILE A 162 9.38 -4.70 -4.09
N PHE A 163 9.25 -5.75 -4.89
CA PHE A 163 8.07 -6.62 -4.90
C PHE A 163 8.11 -7.66 -3.79
N GLN A 164 6.94 -8.17 -3.42
CA GLN A 164 6.74 -9.14 -2.35
C GLN A 164 7.50 -10.45 -2.57
N GLU A 165 7.60 -10.93 -3.82
CA GLU A 165 8.21 -12.22 -4.14
C GLU A 165 9.49 -12.07 -4.98
N PRO A 166 10.70 -12.26 -4.39
CA PRO A 166 11.95 -12.19 -5.14
C PRO A 166 12.11 -13.32 -6.16
N MET A 167 11.40 -14.43 -5.95
CA MET A 167 11.48 -15.60 -6.85
C MET A 167 10.86 -15.34 -8.21
N THR A 168 9.81 -14.52 -8.28
CA THR A 168 9.08 -14.20 -9.51
C THR A 168 9.56 -12.89 -10.14
N SER A 169 10.29 -12.07 -9.38
CA SER A 169 10.77 -10.76 -9.84
C SER A 169 12.06 -10.84 -10.65
N LEU A 170 12.94 -11.81 -10.35
CA LEU A 170 14.16 -12.02 -11.11
C LEU A 170 13.92 -13.03 -12.25
N ASN A 171 14.38 -12.68 -13.46
CA ASN A 171 14.28 -13.57 -14.61
C ASN A 171 15.31 -14.70 -14.49
N PRO A 172 14.90 -15.99 -14.38
CA PRO A 172 15.81 -17.09 -14.06
C PRO A 172 16.79 -17.46 -15.19
N VAL A 173 16.56 -16.99 -16.42
CA VAL A 173 17.39 -17.31 -17.59
C VAL A 173 18.48 -16.27 -17.88
N PHE A 174 18.48 -15.13 -17.18
CA PHE A 174 19.50 -14.10 -17.29
C PHE A 174 20.35 -14.04 -16.02
N ARG A 175 21.63 -13.68 -16.18
CA ARG A 175 22.52 -13.46 -15.04
C ARG A 175 22.09 -12.22 -14.25
N ILE A 176 22.53 -12.15 -13.01
CA ILE A 176 22.24 -10.99 -12.14
C ILE A 176 22.79 -9.70 -12.73
N GLY A 177 24.03 -9.75 -13.26
CA GLY A 177 24.66 -8.60 -13.91
C GLY A 177 23.86 -8.09 -15.10
N ASP A 178 23.41 -8.98 -15.98
CA ASP A 178 22.63 -8.60 -17.17
C ASP A 178 21.35 -7.84 -16.79
N GLN A 179 20.68 -8.27 -15.70
CA GLN A 179 19.44 -7.64 -15.22
C GLN A 179 19.68 -6.28 -14.54
N LEU A 180 20.82 -6.10 -13.85
CA LEU A 180 21.22 -4.82 -13.27
C LEU A 180 21.62 -3.83 -14.36
N ASP A 181 22.44 -4.28 -15.32
CA ASP A 181 22.93 -3.45 -16.42
C ASP A 181 21.80 -2.98 -17.34
N GLU A 182 20.78 -3.84 -17.58
CA GLU A 182 19.59 -3.47 -18.34
C GLU A 182 18.92 -2.19 -17.79
N ILE A 183 18.79 -2.09 -16.47
CA ILE A 183 18.20 -0.90 -15.82
C ILE A 183 19.06 0.33 -16.10
N LEU A 184 20.38 0.19 -16.01
CA LEU A 184 21.30 1.30 -16.26
C LEU A 184 21.29 1.74 -17.72
N PHE A 185 21.29 0.80 -18.68
CA PHE A 185 21.17 1.13 -20.11
C PHE A 185 19.84 1.81 -20.46
N LEU A 186 18.76 1.41 -19.78
CA LEU A 186 17.44 2.01 -20.02
C LEU A 186 17.39 3.47 -19.53
N HIS A 187 18.00 3.79 -18.39
CA HIS A 187 17.85 5.09 -17.72
C HIS A 187 19.02 6.06 -17.91
N PHE A 188 20.18 5.58 -18.34
CA PHE A 188 21.38 6.39 -18.59
C PHE A 188 21.84 6.22 -20.04
N PRO A 189 21.19 6.94 -21.01
CA PRO A 189 21.61 6.89 -22.40
C PRO A 189 23.09 7.28 -22.56
N GLY A 190 23.87 6.40 -23.18
CA GLY A 190 25.29 6.63 -23.44
C GLY A 190 26.25 6.05 -22.39
N ILE A 191 25.76 5.37 -21.34
CA ILE A 191 26.60 4.60 -20.41
C ILE A 191 27.29 3.45 -21.16
N THR A 192 28.59 3.27 -20.95
CA THR A 192 29.31 2.15 -21.54
C THR A 192 29.07 0.84 -20.78
N PRO A 193 29.26 -0.33 -21.42
CA PRO A 193 29.12 -1.62 -20.72
C PRO A 193 30.04 -1.75 -19.51
N GLU A 194 31.25 -1.20 -19.57
CA GLU A 194 32.23 -1.20 -18.49
C GLU A 194 31.73 -0.36 -17.30
N GLU A 195 31.23 0.85 -17.54
CA GLU A 195 30.64 1.72 -16.51
C GLU A 195 29.38 1.12 -15.90
N ALA A 196 28.52 0.50 -16.71
CA ALA A 196 27.32 -0.19 -16.22
C ALA A 196 27.69 -1.33 -15.27
N LYS A 197 28.65 -2.18 -15.66
CA LYS A 197 29.16 -3.27 -14.82
C LYS A 197 29.75 -2.77 -13.51
N GLU A 198 30.57 -1.71 -13.53
CA GLU A 198 31.17 -1.13 -12.34
C GLU A 198 30.10 -0.61 -11.37
N LYS A 199 29.10 0.11 -11.88
CA LYS A 199 27.95 0.57 -11.09
C LYS A 199 27.14 -0.58 -10.51
N SER A 200 26.86 -1.62 -11.31
CA SER A 200 26.13 -2.81 -10.87
C SER A 200 26.87 -3.54 -9.75
N ILE A 201 28.18 -3.72 -9.86
CA ILE A 201 29.01 -4.32 -8.80
C ILE A 201 29.00 -3.42 -7.55
N THR A 202 29.06 -2.10 -7.72
CA THR A 202 28.98 -1.15 -6.61
C THR A 202 27.63 -1.26 -5.90
N MET A 203 26.52 -1.37 -6.62
CA MET A 203 25.20 -1.58 -6.01
C MET A 203 25.12 -2.90 -5.24
N LEU A 204 25.69 -3.98 -5.77
CA LEU A 204 25.80 -5.25 -5.05
C LEU A 204 26.62 -5.13 -3.75
N LYS A 205 27.69 -4.32 -3.74
CA LYS A 205 28.46 -3.99 -2.53
C LYS A 205 27.62 -3.21 -1.52
N THR A 206 26.91 -2.18 -1.97
CA THR A 206 26.04 -1.33 -1.15
C THR A 206 24.96 -2.14 -0.41
N VAL A 207 24.38 -3.14 -1.06
CA VAL A 207 23.40 -4.03 -0.40
C VAL A 207 24.04 -5.15 0.43
N GLY A 208 25.35 -5.09 0.65
CA GLY A 208 26.08 -6.03 1.52
C GLY A 208 26.23 -7.44 0.94
N MET A 209 26.37 -7.57 -0.39
CA MET A 209 26.68 -8.85 -1.01
C MET A 209 28.12 -9.25 -0.78
N ALA A 210 28.35 -10.45 -0.28
CA ALA A 210 29.67 -11.06 -0.26
C ALA A 210 30.07 -11.43 -1.70
N MET A 211 31.31 -11.13 -2.10
CA MET A 211 31.88 -11.42 -3.44
C MET A 211 30.97 -10.90 -4.59
N PRO A 212 30.72 -9.60 -4.67
CA PRO A 212 29.75 -9.01 -5.61
C PRO A 212 30.12 -9.28 -7.08
N GLU A 213 31.39 -9.36 -7.44
CA GLU A 213 31.88 -9.71 -8.78
C GLU A 213 31.48 -11.15 -9.17
N SER A 214 31.53 -12.09 -8.22
CA SER A 214 31.06 -13.46 -8.41
C SER A 214 29.54 -13.49 -8.55
N VAL A 215 28.81 -12.75 -7.70
CA VAL A 215 27.34 -12.68 -7.74
C VAL A 215 26.85 -12.07 -9.05
N TYR A 216 27.51 -11.04 -9.56
CA TYR A 216 27.20 -10.42 -10.85
C TYR A 216 27.15 -11.45 -12.00
N SER A 217 28.03 -12.47 -11.97
CA SER A 217 28.11 -13.51 -13.00
C SER A 217 27.17 -14.70 -12.81
N ARG A 218 26.47 -14.79 -11.67
CA ARG A 218 25.55 -15.90 -11.32
C ARG A 218 24.15 -15.70 -11.87
N TYR A 219 23.43 -16.82 -11.90
CA TYR A 219 21.99 -16.83 -12.18
C TYR A 219 21.17 -16.77 -10.88
N PRO A 220 19.91 -16.31 -10.93
CA PRO A 220 19.05 -16.23 -9.73
C PRO A 220 18.92 -17.54 -8.97
N HIS A 221 18.86 -18.68 -9.64
CA HIS A 221 18.70 -20.01 -9.01
C HIS A 221 19.94 -20.45 -8.20
N GLU A 222 21.10 -19.83 -8.42
CA GLU A 222 22.33 -20.10 -7.66
C GLU A 222 22.43 -19.27 -6.37
N LEU A 223 21.44 -18.41 -6.08
CA LEU A 223 21.39 -17.51 -4.93
C LEU A 223 20.38 -18.00 -3.89
N SER A 224 20.68 -17.78 -2.61
CA SER A 224 19.72 -17.96 -1.52
C SER A 224 18.57 -16.93 -1.58
N GLY A 225 17.47 -17.15 -0.86
CA GLY A 225 16.34 -16.22 -0.80
C GLY A 225 16.75 -14.82 -0.36
N GLY A 226 17.53 -14.70 0.70
CA GLY A 226 18.06 -13.41 1.18
C GLY A 226 19.00 -12.73 0.19
N MET A 227 19.82 -13.49 -0.55
CA MET A 227 20.67 -12.92 -1.62
C MET A 227 19.82 -12.38 -2.76
N ARG A 228 18.77 -13.11 -3.20
CA ARG A 228 17.85 -12.61 -4.25
C ARG A 228 17.14 -11.33 -3.81
N GLN A 229 16.72 -11.26 -2.53
CA GLN A 229 16.11 -10.06 -1.97
C GLN A 229 17.08 -8.87 -2.03
N ARG A 230 18.34 -9.05 -1.65
CA ARG A 230 19.38 -8.01 -1.76
C ARG A 230 19.61 -7.58 -3.21
N VAL A 231 19.59 -8.50 -4.18
CA VAL A 231 19.67 -8.18 -5.61
C VAL A 231 18.48 -7.32 -6.04
N MET A 232 17.25 -7.67 -5.65
CA MET A 232 16.08 -6.84 -5.94
C MET A 232 16.21 -5.41 -5.36
N ILE A 233 16.73 -5.30 -4.14
CA ILE A 233 17.01 -3.99 -3.53
C ILE A 233 18.07 -3.25 -4.34
N ALA A 234 19.15 -3.92 -4.75
CA ALA A 234 20.19 -3.32 -5.61
C ALA A 234 19.61 -2.80 -6.93
N MET A 235 18.72 -3.58 -7.57
CA MET A 235 18.00 -3.16 -8.78
C MET A 235 17.13 -1.93 -8.52
N ALA A 236 16.40 -1.91 -7.41
CA ALA A 236 15.55 -0.78 -7.04
C ALA A 236 16.36 0.50 -6.78
N LEU A 237 17.60 0.38 -6.34
CA LEU A 237 18.50 1.49 -6.03
C LEU A 237 19.32 1.98 -7.21
N SER A 238 19.45 1.21 -8.28
CA SER A 238 20.41 1.44 -9.37
C SER A 238 20.35 2.83 -10.02
N CYS A 239 19.19 3.49 -9.93
CA CYS A 239 18.97 4.84 -10.48
C CYS A 239 18.82 5.93 -9.40
N ASP A 240 19.14 5.64 -8.13
CA ASP A 240 19.00 6.59 -7.02
C ASP A 240 17.59 7.21 -6.96
N PRO A 241 16.52 6.43 -6.77
CA PRO A 241 15.15 6.93 -6.84
C PRO A 241 14.81 7.88 -5.68
N ASN A 242 13.87 8.83 -5.93
CA ASN A 242 13.36 9.74 -4.91
C ASN A 242 12.36 9.04 -3.95
N LEU A 243 11.72 7.97 -4.44
CA LEU A 243 10.80 7.15 -3.67
C LEU A 243 11.08 5.66 -3.90
N ILE A 244 11.18 4.91 -2.82
CA ILE A 244 11.21 3.44 -2.83
C ILE A 244 9.89 2.94 -2.26
N ILE A 245 9.20 2.09 -2.99
CA ILE A 245 8.04 1.36 -2.54
C ILE A 245 8.51 -0.05 -2.16
N ALA A 246 8.44 -0.41 -0.89
CA ALA A 246 8.80 -1.74 -0.40
C ALA A 246 7.51 -2.49 -0.01
N ASP A 247 7.05 -3.35 -0.91
CA ASP A 247 5.82 -4.13 -0.71
C ASP A 247 6.17 -5.49 -0.11
N GLU A 248 5.94 -5.63 1.19
CA GLU A 248 6.26 -6.80 2.02
C GLU A 248 7.71 -7.32 1.80
N PRO A 249 8.74 -6.46 1.94
CA PRO A 249 10.10 -6.77 1.51
C PRO A 249 10.78 -7.89 2.30
N THR A 250 10.19 -8.35 3.37
CA THR A 250 10.74 -9.39 4.27
C THR A 250 9.89 -10.66 4.33
N THR A 251 8.81 -10.73 3.56
CA THR A 251 7.95 -11.91 3.51
C THR A 251 8.73 -13.14 3.01
N ALA A 252 8.53 -14.29 3.65
CA ALA A 252 9.22 -15.57 3.38
C ALA A 252 10.74 -15.59 3.67
N LEU A 253 11.25 -14.62 4.45
CA LEU A 253 12.61 -14.61 4.96
C LEU A 253 12.64 -15.07 6.43
N ASP A 254 13.74 -15.68 6.84
CA ASP A 254 13.98 -15.94 8.27
C ASP A 254 14.22 -14.64 9.04
N VAL A 255 13.99 -14.68 10.37
CA VAL A 255 14.03 -13.50 11.25
C VAL A 255 15.38 -12.76 11.17
N THR A 256 16.48 -13.50 11.03
CA THR A 256 17.82 -12.90 10.98
C THR A 256 18.02 -12.12 9.69
N ILE A 257 17.63 -12.69 8.54
CA ILE A 257 17.71 -12.02 7.24
C ILE A 257 16.71 -10.86 7.18
N GLN A 258 15.51 -11.03 7.76
CA GLN A 258 14.53 -9.94 7.88
C GLN A 258 15.14 -8.71 8.56
N ALA A 259 15.75 -8.87 9.75
CA ALA A 259 16.42 -7.79 10.47
C ALA A 259 17.48 -7.10 9.61
N GLN A 260 18.34 -7.87 8.93
CA GLN A 260 19.38 -7.33 8.04
C GLN A 260 18.82 -6.53 6.85
N ILE A 261 17.68 -6.97 6.28
CA ILE A 261 17.03 -6.22 5.18
C ILE A 261 16.41 -4.91 5.68
N LEU A 262 15.82 -4.92 6.88
CA LEU A 262 15.27 -3.70 7.48
C LEU A 262 16.37 -2.69 7.83
N ASP A 263 17.48 -3.14 8.39
CA ASP A 263 18.65 -2.29 8.64
C ASP A 263 19.23 -1.71 7.35
N LEU A 264 19.28 -2.52 6.29
CA LEU A 264 19.68 -2.06 4.96
C LEU A 264 18.75 -0.96 4.45
N LEU A 265 17.43 -1.14 4.51
CA LEU A 265 16.45 -0.14 4.07
C LEU A 265 16.56 1.15 4.90
N ARG A 266 16.85 1.04 6.20
CA ARG A 266 17.08 2.21 7.07
C ARG A 266 18.35 2.98 6.70
N SER A 267 19.46 2.29 6.42
CA SER A 267 20.69 2.94 5.97
C SER A 267 20.49 3.65 4.62
N ILE A 268 19.85 2.99 3.67
CA ILE A 268 19.53 3.53 2.35
C ILE A 268 18.73 4.83 2.44
N LYS A 269 17.69 4.91 3.30
CA LYS A 269 16.93 6.15 3.52
C LYS A 269 17.85 7.33 3.82
N ASN A 270 18.86 7.11 4.67
CA ASN A 270 19.78 8.16 5.09
C ASN A 270 20.76 8.55 3.96
N ASP A 271 21.21 7.56 3.20
CA ASP A 271 22.24 7.74 2.17
C ASP A 271 21.71 8.41 0.90
N ILE A 272 20.54 8.01 0.43
CA ILE A 272 19.94 8.51 -0.83
C ILE A 272 19.05 9.75 -0.67
N ASN A 273 18.87 10.27 0.54
CA ASN A 273 17.91 11.35 0.83
C ASN A 273 16.49 11.08 0.27
N GLY A 274 16.16 9.83 0.02
CA GLY A 274 14.89 9.38 -0.53
C GLY A 274 13.83 9.14 0.56
N SER A 275 12.61 8.83 0.13
CA SER A 275 11.50 8.43 0.99
C SER A 275 11.15 6.98 0.74
N ILE A 276 10.58 6.31 1.74
CA ILE A 276 10.17 4.90 1.64
C ILE A 276 8.69 4.77 1.98
N MET A 277 7.93 4.15 1.09
CA MET A 277 6.60 3.61 1.39
C MET A 277 6.75 2.13 1.76
N LEU A 278 6.68 1.81 3.04
CA LEU A 278 6.86 0.46 3.56
C LEU A 278 5.50 -0.21 3.78
N ILE A 279 5.18 -1.20 2.99
CA ILE A 279 3.95 -1.98 3.11
C ILE A 279 4.27 -3.29 3.82
N THR A 280 3.55 -3.59 4.89
CA THR A 280 3.67 -4.86 5.61
C THR A 280 2.39 -5.15 6.40
N HIS A 281 2.20 -6.40 6.78
CA HIS A 281 1.20 -6.80 7.76
C HIS A 281 1.77 -6.87 9.18
N ASP A 282 3.09 -6.71 9.35
CA ASP A 282 3.77 -6.76 10.64
C ASP A 282 3.90 -5.36 11.25
N LEU A 283 3.09 -5.11 12.28
CA LEU A 283 3.16 -3.88 13.05
C LEU A 283 4.48 -3.74 13.82
N GLY A 284 5.14 -4.84 14.22
CA GLY A 284 6.44 -4.78 14.90
C GLY A 284 7.50 -4.12 14.03
N VAL A 285 7.55 -4.50 12.74
CA VAL A 285 8.42 -3.87 11.73
C VAL A 285 8.12 -2.38 11.57
N ILE A 286 6.85 -2.02 11.53
CA ILE A 286 6.45 -0.60 11.39
C ILE A 286 6.82 0.21 12.63
N ALA A 287 6.68 -0.35 13.84
CA ALA A 287 7.07 0.33 15.08
C ALA A 287 8.54 0.75 15.09
N GLU A 288 9.38 -0.07 14.45
CA GLU A 288 10.83 0.12 14.38
C GLU A 288 11.26 1.06 13.25
N MET A 289 10.54 1.03 12.13
CA MET A 289 10.98 1.65 10.88
C MET A 289 10.29 2.96 10.56
N ALA A 290 8.98 3.08 10.83
CA ALA A 290 8.16 4.14 10.26
C ALA A 290 8.16 5.43 11.08
N ASP A 291 8.20 6.57 10.38
CA ASP A 291 7.95 7.90 10.95
C ASP A 291 6.43 8.15 11.06
N TYR A 292 5.67 7.74 10.01
CA TYR A 292 4.21 7.83 9.94
C TYR A 292 3.61 6.48 9.59
N VAL A 293 2.40 6.25 10.08
CA VAL A 293 1.67 4.99 9.88
C VAL A 293 0.27 5.25 9.31
N VAL A 294 -0.09 4.50 8.30
CA VAL A 294 -1.41 4.46 7.68
C VAL A 294 -1.99 3.06 7.90
N VAL A 295 -3.07 2.96 8.64
CA VAL A 295 -3.76 1.70 8.92
C VAL A 295 -4.93 1.55 7.95
N MET A 296 -4.90 0.51 7.12
CA MET A 296 -5.93 0.23 6.13
C MET A 296 -6.80 -0.97 6.52
N TYR A 297 -8.09 -0.88 6.23
CA TYR A 297 -9.04 -1.96 6.38
C TYR A 297 -10.07 -1.94 5.24
N ALA A 298 -10.23 -3.05 4.54
CA ALA A 298 -11.22 -3.24 3.46
C ALA A 298 -11.24 -2.07 2.44
N GLY A 299 -10.07 -1.62 1.97
CA GLY A 299 -9.91 -0.59 0.96
C GLY A 299 -9.90 0.85 1.46
N ARG A 300 -10.08 1.09 2.75
CA ARG A 300 -10.12 2.44 3.34
C ARG A 300 -9.06 2.64 4.41
N ILE A 301 -8.64 3.89 4.59
CA ILE A 301 -7.85 4.29 5.75
C ILE A 301 -8.79 4.44 6.93
N ILE A 302 -8.51 3.70 8.00
CA ILE A 302 -9.30 3.76 9.22
C ILE A 302 -8.63 4.59 10.31
N GLU A 303 -7.28 4.67 10.28
CA GLU A 303 -6.50 5.47 11.20
C GLU A 303 -5.16 5.81 10.57
N LYS A 304 -4.64 7.03 10.78
CA LYS A 304 -3.29 7.44 10.37
C LYS A 304 -2.73 8.44 11.36
N GLY A 305 -1.41 8.40 11.56
CA GLY A 305 -0.70 9.29 12.47
C GLY A 305 0.79 9.04 12.48
N THR A 306 1.53 9.72 13.35
CA THR A 306 2.92 9.35 13.63
C THR A 306 2.98 7.95 14.24
N ALA A 307 4.09 7.25 14.07
CA ALA A 307 4.25 5.92 14.68
C ALA A 307 3.97 5.98 16.20
N ARG A 308 4.44 7.02 16.88
CA ARG A 308 4.19 7.21 18.32
C ARG A 308 2.71 7.30 18.66
N GLU A 309 1.91 8.05 17.88
CA GLU A 309 0.47 8.21 18.11
C GLU A 309 -0.26 6.88 17.92
N ILE A 310 0.02 6.19 16.82
CA ILE A 310 -0.61 4.90 16.51
C ILE A 310 -0.29 3.84 17.58
N TYR A 311 0.96 3.80 18.11
CA TYR A 311 1.34 2.80 19.11
C TYR A 311 0.95 3.16 20.52
N LYS A 312 0.97 4.44 20.90
CA LYS A 312 0.69 4.88 22.29
C LYS A 312 -0.76 5.25 22.52
N ASN A 313 -1.46 5.69 21.49
CA ASN A 313 -2.84 6.19 21.58
C ASN A 313 -3.72 5.76 20.39
N PRO A 314 -3.81 4.46 20.06
CA PRO A 314 -4.66 3.99 18.97
C PRO A 314 -6.14 4.25 19.28
N GLN A 315 -6.86 4.78 18.30
CA GLN A 315 -8.27 5.19 18.46
C GLN A 315 -9.24 4.18 17.86
N HIS A 316 -8.87 3.56 16.73
CA HIS A 316 -9.76 2.62 16.06
C HIS A 316 -9.67 1.22 16.70
N PRO A 317 -10.79 0.55 17.01
CA PRO A 317 -10.80 -0.79 17.60
C PRO A 317 -10.02 -1.85 16.80
N TYR A 318 -9.92 -1.71 15.48
CA TYR A 318 -9.10 -2.56 14.63
C TYR A 318 -7.59 -2.34 14.90
N THR A 319 -7.13 -1.10 14.99
CA THR A 319 -5.73 -0.77 15.31
C THR A 319 -5.34 -1.33 16.68
N VAL A 320 -6.22 -1.18 17.66
CA VAL A 320 -6.05 -1.80 18.99
C VAL A 320 -5.97 -3.33 18.90
N GLY A 321 -6.82 -3.93 18.06
CA GLY A 321 -6.81 -5.38 17.80
C GLY A 321 -5.51 -5.85 17.17
N LEU A 322 -5.02 -5.13 16.15
CA LEU A 322 -3.75 -5.43 15.49
C LEU A 322 -2.57 -5.37 16.48
N GLN A 323 -2.53 -4.36 17.35
CA GLN A 323 -1.47 -4.27 18.36
C GLN A 323 -1.50 -5.43 19.37
N LYS A 324 -2.68 -5.83 19.81
CA LYS A 324 -2.85 -7.00 20.68
C LYS A 324 -2.42 -8.31 20.02
N SER A 325 -2.36 -8.36 18.70
CA SER A 325 -1.89 -9.53 17.96
C SER A 325 -0.36 -9.59 17.82
N ILE A 326 0.39 -8.56 18.28
CA ILE A 326 1.86 -8.54 18.23
C ILE A 326 2.43 -9.43 19.33
N PRO A 327 3.19 -10.51 19.00
CA PRO A 327 3.72 -11.42 20.00
C PRO A 327 4.63 -10.74 21.01
N ALA A 328 5.49 -9.82 20.57
CA ALA A 328 6.45 -9.11 21.42
C ALA A 328 5.80 -8.22 22.49
N LEU A 329 4.56 -7.79 22.32
CA LEU A 329 3.83 -6.98 23.31
C LEU A 329 3.01 -7.83 24.29
N ASN A 330 2.86 -9.14 24.05
CA ASN A 330 1.98 -10.05 24.79
C ASN A 330 2.74 -11.31 25.24
N LEU A 331 3.97 -11.15 25.71
CA LEU A 331 4.86 -12.25 26.10
C LEU A 331 4.31 -13.13 27.27
N ASN A 332 3.39 -12.59 28.06
CA ASN A 332 2.78 -13.28 29.19
C ASN A 332 1.46 -13.98 28.87
N ASP A 333 0.93 -13.82 27.66
CA ASP A 333 -0.34 -14.41 27.27
C ASP A 333 -0.11 -15.82 26.73
N GLU A 334 -0.80 -16.82 27.29
CA GLU A 334 -0.75 -18.22 26.81
C GLU A 334 -1.24 -18.39 25.37
N LYS A 335 -2.08 -17.47 24.89
CA LYS A 335 -2.63 -17.44 23.51
C LYS A 335 -2.56 -16.05 22.94
N LEU A 336 -2.01 -15.95 21.74
CA LEU A 336 -2.04 -14.69 20.98
C LEU A 336 -3.47 -14.26 20.69
N TYR A 337 -3.73 -12.98 20.90
CA TYR A 337 -5.02 -12.38 20.52
C TYR A 337 -5.20 -12.42 19.01
N THR A 338 -6.35 -12.85 18.55
CA THR A 338 -6.75 -12.81 17.15
C THR A 338 -8.01 -11.98 17.00
N ILE A 339 -8.05 -11.09 16.00
CA ILE A 339 -9.26 -10.32 15.69
C ILE A 339 -10.33 -11.29 15.19
N PRO A 340 -11.50 -11.39 15.85
CA PRO A 340 -12.52 -12.37 15.48
C PRO A 340 -13.13 -12.08 14.10
N GLY A 341 -13.61 -13.12 13.41
CA GLY A 341 -14.27 -13.03 12.11
C GLY A 341 -13.31 -12.87 10.94
N THR A 342 -13.84 -12.56 9.78
CA THR A 342 -13.10 -12.43 8.51
C THR A 342 -13.29 -11.04 7.91
N VAL A 343 -12.34 -10.60 7.09
CA VAL A 343 -12.47 -9.35 6.30
C VAL A 343 -13.68 -9.49 5.37
N PRO A 344 -14.54 -8.45 5.25
CA PRO A 344 -15.71 -8.53 4.39
C PRO A 344 -15.32 -8.66 2.92
N ASN A 345 -16.20 -9.27 2.12
CA ASN A 345 -16.02 -9.36 0.68
C ASN A 345 -16.09 -7.94 0.06
N PRO A 346 -15.03 -7.48 -0.65
CA PRO A 346 -14.96 -6.11 -1.16
C PRO A 346 -15.85 -5.83 -2.39
N ILE A 347 -16.65 -6.80 -2.84
CA ILE A 347 -17.54 -6.64 -4.00
C ILE A 347 -18.77 -5.84 -3.61
N ASN A 348 -19.00 -4.71 -4.29
CA ASN A 348 -20.18 -3.86 -4.11
C ASN A 348 -20.45 -3.48 -2.64
N MET A 349 -19.39 -3.14 -1.90
CA MET A 349 -19.48 -2.78 -0.48
C MET A 349 -20.48 -1.65 -0.24
N PRO A 350 -21.43 -1.82 0.68
CA PRO A 350 -22.38 -0.78 1.06
C PRO A 350 -21.70 0.32 1.90
N ASN A 351 -22.38 1.47 2.05
CA ASN A 351 -21.83 2.62 2.76
C ASN A 351 -22.10 2.55 4.27
N TYR A 352 -21.41 1.65 4.98
CA TYR A 352 -21.42 1.56 6.46
C TYR A 352 -20.01 1.25 6.99
N CYS A 353 -19.80 1.26 8.31
CA CYS A 353 -18.50 0.90 8.91
C CYS A 353 -18.13 -0.55 8.55
N TYR A 354 -17.07 -0.74 7.75
CA TYR A 354 -16.68 -2.07 7.25
C TYR A 354 -16.16 -3.00 8.35
N PHE A 355 -15.71 -2.44 9.48
CA PHE A 355 -15.26 -3.22 10.63
C PHE A 355 -16.38 -3.62 11.60
N ARG A 356 -17.60 -3.13 11.43
CA ARG A 356 -18.73 -3.29 12.39
C ARG A 356 -18.98 -4.74 12.81
N ASP A 357 -18.88 -5.70 11.90
CA ASP A 357 -19.22 -7.11 12.16
C ASP A 357 -18.11 -7.84 12.97
N ARG A 358 -16.93 -7.22 13.10
CA ARG A 358 -15.78 -7.70 13.91
C ARG A 358 -15.52 -6.81 15.14
N CYS A 359 -16.23 -5.69 15.24
CA CYS A 359 -16.00 -4.70 16.28
C CYS A 359 -16.73 -5.07 17.58
N ASN A 360 -15.98 -5.28 18.65
CA ASN A 360 -16.54 -5.53 19.99
C ASN A 360 -17.15 -4.28 20.63
N LYS A 361 -16.94 -3.08 20.03
CA LYS A 361 -17.50 -1.80 20.47
C LYS A 361 -18.57 -1.26 19.51
N ARG A 362 -19.15 -2.14 18.66
CA ARG A 362 -20.21 -1.77 17.72
C ARG A 362 -21.43 -1.22 18.43
N PHE A 363 -22.05 -0.18 17.87
CA PHE A 363 -23.32 0.39 18.31
C PHE A 363 -24.12 0.93 17.09
N GLY A 364 -25.35 1.42 17.30
CA GLY A 364 -26.32 1.69 16.24
C GLY A 364 -25.82 2.60 15.09
N LYS A 365 -24.99 3.63 15.37
CA LYS A 365 -24.42 4.49 14.30
C LYS A 365 -23.54 3.71 13.32
N CYS A 366 -22.91 2.60 13.76
CA CYS A 366 -22.02 1.79 12.90
C CYS A 366 -22.77 1.09 11.75
N ASP A 367 -24.09 0.98 11.84
CA ASP A 367 -24.98 0.35 10.84
C ASP A 367 -25.53 1.35 9.81
N GLY A 368 -25.29 2.64 10.05
CA GLY A 368 -25.69 3.74 9.17
C GLY A 368 -24.65 4.02 8.07
N GLU A 369 -24.25 5.27 7.91
CA GLU A 369 -23.23 5.67 6.95
C GLU A 369 -21.80 5.27 7.38
N TYR A 370 -20.84 5.33 6.47
CA TYR A 370 -19.44 5.16 6.82
C TYR A 370 -18.96 6.34 7.68
N PRO A 371 -18.24 6.10 8.80
CA PRO A 371 -17.80 7.18 9.67
C PRO A 371 -16.87 8.17 8.94
N ALA A 372 -17.11 9.46 9.14
CA ALA A 372 -16.21 10.50 8.65
C ALA A 372 -14.85 10.42 9.34
N THR A 373 -13.81 10.89 8.66
CA THR A 373 -12.47 11.01 9.25
C THR A 373 -12.45 12.16 10.23
N ILE A 374 -12.08 11.89 11.48
CA ILE A 374 -11.98 12.83 12.58
C ILE A 374 -10.52 13.11 12.88
N GLN A 375 -10.15 14.37 12.99
CA GLN A 375 -8.81 14.81 13.37
C GLN A 375 -8.68 14.84 14.90
N ILE A 376 -7.78 14.03 15.46
CA ILE A 376 -7.48 13.95 16.89
C ILE A 376 -6.33 14.90 17.25
N SER A 377 -5.27 14.92 16.44
CA SER A 377 -4.13 15.84 16.56
C SER A 377 -3.77 16.38 15.16
N PRO A 378 -2.83 17.31 15.00
CA PRO A 378 -2.39 17.76 13.69
C PRO A 378 -1.93 16.64 12.74
N THR A 379 -1.43 15.54 13.28
CA THR A 379 -0.92 14.39 12.54
C THR A 379 -1.79 13.13 12.65
N HIS A 380 -2.67 13.04 13.66
CA HIS A 380 -3.46 11.85 13.97
C HIS A 380 -4.92 12.01 13.56
N SER A 381 -5.40 11.14 12.70
CA SER A 381 -6.81 11.10 12.27
C SER A 381 -7.35 9.67 12.26
N VAL A 382 -8.65 9.52 12.45
CA VAL A 382 -9.34 8.24 12.59
C VAL A 382 -10.74 8.29 12.00
N ALA A 383 -11.16 7.22 11.34
CA ALA A 383 -12.51 7.04 10.79
C ALA A 383 -13.32 6.09 11.70
N CYS A 384 -13.77 6.59 12.84
CA CYS A 384 -14.54 5.83 13.83
C CYS A 384 -15.48 6.71 14.63
N TYR A 385 -16.74 6.31 14.78
CA TYR A 385 -17.73 7.05 15.58
C TYR A 385 -17.38 7.19 17.06
N LEU A 386 -16.62 6.25 17.64
CA LEU A 386 -16.14 6.36 19.02
C LEU A 386 -15.21 7.56 19.24
N ALA A 387 -14.54 8.01 18.20
CA ALA A 387 -13.63 9.14 18.28
C ALA A 387 -14.36 10.50 18.25
N GLU A 388 -15.64 10.55 17.89
CA GLU A 388 -16.46 11.78 17.95
C GLU A 388 -16.55 12.33 19.36
N GLU A 389 -16.74 11.45 20.35
CA GLU A 389 -16.81 11.81 21.78
C GLU A 389 -15.48 12.36 22.26
N ILE A 390 -14.36 11.68 21.90
CA ILE A 390 -13.01 12.11 22.28
C ILE A 390 -12.66 13.47 21.65
N ALA A 391 -13.02 13.69 20.37
CA ALA A 391 -12.78 14.96 19.71
C ALA A 391 -13.59 16.10 20.35
N ALA A 392 -14.82 15.82 20.79
CA ALA A 392 -15.65 16.79 21.48
C ALA A 392 -15.09 17.18 22.88
N GLU A 393 -14.53 16.22 23.61
CA GLU A 393 -13.85 16.45 24.90
C GLU A 393 -12.57 17.27 24.73
N LEU A 394 -11.75 16.96 23.72
CA LEU A 394 -10.53 17.70 23.39
C LEU A 394 -10.83 19.14 22.95
N ALA A 395 -11.92 19.37 22.24
CA ALA A 395 -12.36 20.71 21.87
C ALA A 395 -12.74 21.54 23.10
N LYS A 396 -13.50 20.97 24.04
CA LYS A 396 -13.89 21.63 25.30
C LYS A 396 -12.69 21.98 26.19
N SER A 397 -11.68 21.12 26.26
CA SER A 397 -10.46 21.38 27.06
C SER A 397 -9.64 22.55 26.49
N LYS A 398 -9.54 22.69 25.16
CA LYS A 398 -8.84 23.81 24.49
C LYS A 398 -9.55 25.16 24.68
N ASP A 399 -10.87 25.15 24.71
CA ASP A 399 -11.65 26.38 24.98
C ASP A 399 -11.56 26.79 26.46
N GLY A 400 -11.44 25.82 27.38
CA GLY A 400 -11.19 26.08 28.80
C GLY A 400 -9.82 26.74 29.06
N GLU A 401 -8.76 26.29 28.36
CA GLU A 401 -7.42 26.89 28.48
C GLU A 401 -7.31 28.29 27.86
N LYS A 402 -8.06 28.58 26.79
CA LYS A 402 -8.12 29.92 26.21
C LYS A 402 -8.85 30.93 27.11
N ASN A 403 -9.86 30.47 27.85
CA ASN A 403 -10.59 31.32 28.78
C ASN A 403 -9.88 31.51 30.14
N ALA A 404 -8.96 30.63 30.51
CA ALA A 404 -8.13 30.75 31.71
C ALA A 404 -6.89 31.66 31.51
N LYS A 405 -6.57 32.03 30.27
CA LYS A 405 -5.47 32.95 29.90
C LYS A 405 -5.92 34.37 29.53
N LYS A 406 -7.20 34.68 29.68
CA LYS A 406 -7.78 36.02 29.66
C LYS A 406 -8.13 36.48 31.07
#